data_a5b89b283a6d5432fad855d690436b49
#
_entry.id   a5b89b283a6d5432fad855d690436b49
#
_cell.length_a   1.000
_cell.length_b   1.000
_cell.length_c   1.000
_cell.angle_alpha   90.00
_cell.angle_beta   90.00
_cell.angle_gamma   90.00
#
_symmetry.space_group_name_H-M   'P 1'
#
loop_
_entity.id
_entity.type
_entity.pdbx_description
1 polymer ?
#
loop_
_entity_poly.entity_id
_entity_poly.type
_entity_poly.pdbx_seq_one_letter_code
_entity_poly.pdbx_strand_id
1 'polypeptide(L)'
;MKQGNVSLRAPEPEDLEVMLSFENDAALWELGMATGPYSRYQMKRYIAESQNDLYADGQLRLMIVCEKQRVAGIVDVFSFDARHNRAEVGIVVRKDLRGQGVAQAALSLLESHCFSLLGLRQLYAYVPVGNVASRKLFTSAGYTERGILKDWIRVGTSYQDVCFFQKINEL
;
A
#
# COMPACT_ATOMS: atom_id res chain seq x y z
N MET A 1 2.80 -6.34 -14.12
CA MET A 1 3.47 -5.02 -14.23
C MET A 1 4.94 -5.20 -13.86
N LYS A 2 5.88 -4.56 -14.56
CA LYS A 2 7.33 -4.72 -14.29
C LYS A 2 8.11 -3.45 -14.58
N GLN A 3 9.06 -3.11 -13.70
CA GLN A 3 10.00 -2.01 -13.87
C GLN A 3 11.38 -2.43 -13.32
N GLY A 4 12.37 -2.56 -14.19
CA GLY A 4 13.67 -3.12 -13.82
C GLY A 4 13.52 -4.52 -13.23
N ASN A 5 14.01 -4.71 -12.01
CA ASN A 5 13.97 -5.97 -11.27
C ASN A 5 12.74 -6.10 -10.36
N VAL A 6 11.82 -5.13 -10.38
CA VAL A 6 10.60 -5.13 -9.56
C VAL A 6 9.39 -5.40 -10.45
N SER A 7 8.50 -6.25 -9.99
CA SER A 7 7.21 -6.51 -10.61
C SER A 7 6.09 -6.55 -9.58
N LEU A 8 4.87 -6.28 -10.03
CA LEU A 8 3.65 -6.42 -9.24
C LEU A 8 2.79 -7.53 -9.83
N ARG A 9 2.26 -8.38 -8.97
CA ARG A 9 1.31 -9.45 -9.33
C ARG A 9 0.23 -9.63 -8.27
N ALA A 10 -0.85 -10.30 -8.62
CA ALA A 10 -1.87 -10.70 -7.66
C ALA A 10 -1.28 -11.64 -6.58
N PRO A 11 -1.87 -11.67 -5.38
CA PRO A 11 -1.57 -12.71 -4.39
C PRO A 11 -1.92 -14.11 -4.91
N GLU A 12 -1.09 -15.08 -4.57
CA GLU A 12 -1.28 -16.50 -4.87
C GLU A 12 -1.38 -17.31 -3.57
N PRO A 13 -1.93 -18.52 -3.57
CA PRO A 13 -2.03 -19.34 -2.36
C PRO A 13 -0.71 -19.55 -1.62
N GLU A 14 0.40 -19.58 -2.35
CA GLU A 14 1.77 -19.73 -1.83
C GLU A 14 2.23 -18.51 -1.03
N ASP A 15 1.59 -17.35 -1.22
CA ASP A 15 1.92 -16.12 -0.48
C ASP A 15 1.33 -16.07 0.93
N LEU A 16 0.53 -17.05 1.33
CA LEU A 16 -0.18 -17.09 2.60
C LEU A 16 0.73 -16.74 3.80
N GLU A 17 1.89 -17.39 3.91
CA GLU A 17 2.79 -17.21 5.05
C GLU A 17 3.43 -15.81 5.05
N VAL A 18 3.84 -15.34 3.88
CA VAL A 18 4.45 -14.01 3.79
C VAL A 18 3.42 -12.90 4.03
N MET A 19 2.18 -13.07 3.57
CA MET A 19 1.10 -12.12 3.85
C MET A 19 0.77 -12.09 5.33
N LEU A 20 0.66 -13.25 5.99
CA LEU A 20 0.47 -13.32 7.45
C LEU A 20 1.61 -12.65 8.22
N SER A 21 2.84 -12.78 7.74
CA SER A 21 4.00 -12.13 8.39
C SER A 21 3.94 -10.62 8.32
N PHE A 22 3.40 -10.03 7.25
CA PHE A 22 3.18 -8.59 7.15
C PHE A 22 1.97 -8.14 7.98
N GLU A 23 0.84 -8.80 7.83
CA GLU A 23 -0.41 -8.40 8.48
C GLU A 23 -0.37 -8.59 10.00
N ASN A 24 0.41 -9.54 10.49
CA ASN A 24 0.54 -9.83 11.92
C ASN A 24 1.81 -9.21 12.56
N ASP A 25 2.55 -8.36 11.82
CA ASP A 25 3.63 -7.56 12.41
C ASP A 25 3.03 -6.44 13.27
N ALA A 26 3.18 -6.59 14.59
CA ALA A 26 2.66 -5.62 15.55
C ALA A 26 3.17 -4.18 15.31
N ALA A 27 4.38 -4.03 14.74
CA ALA A 27 4.91 -2.71 14.39
C ALA A 27 4.14 -2.03 13.25
N LEU A 28 3.38 -2.79 12.46
CA LEU A 28 2.54 -2.28 11.37
C LEU A 28 1.10 -2.03 11.81
N TRP A 29 0.63 -2.64 12.90
CA TRP A 29 -0.74 -2.46 13.38
C TRP A 29 -1.04 -1.02 13.82
N GLU A 30 -0.06 -0.34 14.38
CA GLU A 30 -0.20 1.07 14.78
C GLU A 30 -0.45 2.00 13.57
N LEU A 31 -0.06 1.56 12.37
CA LEU A 31 -0.19 2.30 11.12
C LEU A 31 -1.38 1.83 10.27
N GLY A 32 -1.94 0.66 10.61
CA GLY A 32 -3.01 0.01 9.85
C GLY A 32 -4.37 0.12 10.51
N MET A 33 -5.38 -0.40 9.82
CA MET A 33 -6.76 -0.46 10.31
C MET A 33 -7.06 -1.77 11.07
N ALA A 34 -6.10 -2.68 11.16
CA ALA A 34 -6.27 -3.97 11.82
C ALA A 34 -6.40 -3.78 13.35
N THR A 35 -7.43 -4.37 13.93
CA THR A 35 -7.69 -4.33 15.38
C THR A 35 -7.20 -5.59 16.10
N GLY A 36 -6.62 -6.53 15.37
CA GLY A 36 -6.10 -7.79 15.91
C GLY A 36 -5.45 -8.65 14.83
N PRO A 37 -4.82 -9.77 15.22
CA PRO A 37 -4.15 -10.65 14.28
C PRO A 37 -5.13 -11.36 13.35
N TYR A 38 -4.73 -11.53 12.10
CA TYR A 38 -5.44 -12.37 11.14
C TYR A 38 -5.09 -13.85 11.36
N SER A 39 -6.10 -14.71 11.33
CA SER A 39 -5.89 -16.15 11.31
C SER A 39 -5.47 -16.63 9.91
N ARG A 40 -4.81 -17.80 9.86
CA ARG A 40 -4.50 -18.46 8.58
C ARG A 40 -5.77 -18.70 7.73
N TYR A 41 -6.86 -19.05 8.38
CA TYR A 41 -8.13 -19.28 7.71
C TYR A 41 -8.67 -18.00 7.06
N GLN A 42 -8.66 -16.88 7.78
CA GLN A 42 -9.10 -15.59 7.24
C GLN A 42 -8.24 -15.16 6.04
N MET A 43 -6.92 -15.28 6.16
CA MET A 43 -6.02 -14.92 5.06
C MET A 43 -6.16 -15.84 3.86
N LYS A 44 -6.34 -17.15 4.08
CA LYS A 44 -6.60 -18.11 3.01
C LYS A 44 -7.90 -17.80 2.26
N ARG A 45 -8.96 -17.46 3.00
CA ARG A 45 -10.23 -17.01 2.40
C ARG A 45 -10.06 -15.73 1.61
N TYR A 46 -9.36 -14.75 2.16
CA TYR A 46 -9.08 -13.49 1.47
C TYR A 46 -8.41 -13.74 0.10
N ILE A 47 -7.36 -14.57 0.06
CA ILE A 47 -6.66 -14.91 -1.20
C ILE A 47 -7.61 -15.62 -2.17
N ALA A 48 -8.43 -16.54 -1.69
CA ALA A 48 -9.31 -17.34 -2.52
C ALA A 48 -10.53 -16.57 -3.06
N GLU A 49 -11.04 -15.61 -2.29
CA GLU A 49 -12.28 -14.88 -2.60
C GLU A 49 -12.02 -13.55 -3.30
N SER A 50 -10.80 -13.01 -3.21
CA SER A 50 -10.44 -11.76 -3.89
C SER A 50 -10.54 -11.92 -5.41
N GLN A 51 -11.25 -11.01 -6.06
CA GLN A 51 -11.31 -10.94 -7.52
C GLN A 51 -10.12 -10.17 -8.10
N ASN A 52 -9.33 -9.53 -7.21
CA ASN A 52 -8.22 -8.66 -7.57
C ASN A 52 -8.64 -7.57 -8.57
N ASP A 53 -9.83 -7.05 -8.36
CA ASP A 53 -10.48 -6.01 -9.16
C ASP A 53 -10.91 -4.87 -8.24
N LEU A 54 -10.41 -3.67 -8.49
CA LEU A 54 -10.67 -2.49 -7.66
C LEU A 54 -12.16 -2.15 -7.59
N TYR A 55 -12.88 -2.33 -8.68
CA TYR A 55 -14.31 -1.99 -8.75
C TYR A 55 -15.18 -3.04 -8.07
N ALA A 56 -14.80 -4.31 -8.15
CA ALA A 56 -15.54 -5.40 -7.53
C ALA A 56 -15.28 -5.50 -6.03
N ASP A 57 -14.00 -5.40 -5.63
CA ASP A 57 -13.56 -5.62 -4.25
C ASP A 57 -13.49 -4.31 -3.43
N GLY A 58 -13.55 -3.14 -4.07
CA GLY A 58 -13.31 -1.83 -3.44
C GLY A 58 -11.85 -1.63 -3.03
N GLN A 59 -10.99 -2.57 -3.34
CA GLN A 59 -9.55 -2.56 -3.04
C GLN A 59 -8.78 -3.41 -4.06
N LEU A 60 -7.49 -3.13 -4.18
CA LEU A 60 -6.56 -3.90 -4.99
C LEU A 60 -5.29 -4.14 -4.20
N ARG A 61 -4.97 -5.40 -3.93
CA ARG A 61 -3.73 -5.79 -3.25
C ARG A 61 -2.79 -6.47 -4.22
N LEU A 62 -1.54 -6.01 -4.27
CA LEU A 62 -0.51 -6.58 -5.15
C LEU A 62 0.74 -6.94 -4.35
N MET A 63 1.30 -8.10 -4.67
CA MET A 63 2.59 -8.53 -4.14
C MET A 63 3.71 -7.83 -4.92
N ILE A 64 4.64 -7.24 -4.19
CA ILE A 64 5.87 -6.67 -4.76
C ILE A 64 6.89 -7.80 -4.86
N VAL A 65 7.33 -8.09 -6.06
CA VAL A 65 8.27 -9.20 -6.33
C VAL A 65 9.56 -8.64 -6.92
N CYS A 66 10.68 -9.04 -6.34
CA CYS A 66 12.03 -8.77 -6.82
C CYS A 66 12.62 -9.96 -7.58
N GLU A 67 13.91 -9.90 -7.89
CA GLU A 67 14.65 -10.98 -8.53
C GLU A 67 14.40 -12.35 -7.89
N LYS A 68 14.45 -13.40 -8.71
CA LYS A 68 14.22 -14.79 -8.28
C LYS A 68 12.84 -15.05 -7.66
N GLN A 69 11.82 -14.26 -8.04
CA GLN A 69 10.45 -14.40 -7.53
C GLN A 69 10.32 -14.19 -6.01
N ARG A 70 11.27 -13.51 -5.39
CA ARG A 70 11.22 -13.20 -3.95
C ARG A 70 10.21 -12.10 -3.68
N VAL A 71 9.24 -12.37 -2.82
CA VAL A 71 8.30 -11.36 -2.35
C VAL A 71 9.04 -10.36 -1.47
N ALA A 72 9.03 -9.10 -1.90
CA ALA A 72 9.69 -7.97 -1.25
C ALA A 72 8.75 -7.16 -0.37
N GLY A 73 7.44 -7.23 -0.62
CA GLY A 73 6.46 -6.43 0.10
C GLY A 73 5.06 -6.55 -0.49
N ILE A 74 4.21 -5.65 -0.04
CA ILE A 74 2.81 -5.52 -0.50
C ILE A 74 2.56 -4.04 -0.82
N VAL A 75 1.80 -3.79 -1.87
CA VAL A 75 1.26 -2.47 -2.19
C VAL A 75 -0.24 -2.59 -2.40
N ASP A 76 -0.99 -1.69 -1.77
CA ASP A 76 -2.44 -1.70 -1.75
C ASP A 76 -3.02 -0.41 -2.32
N VAL A 77 -4.17 -0.53 -2.98
CA VAL A 77 -5.10 0.55 -3.24
C VAL A 77 -6.40 0.20 -2.53
N PHE A 78 -6.91 1.08 -1.69
CA PHE A 78 -8.10 0.86 -0.87
C PHE A 78 -8.87 2.16 -0.63
N SER A 79 -9.94 2.14 0.15
CA SER A 79 -10.81 3.30 0.33
C SER A 79 -11.26 3.90 -1.02
N PHE A 80 -11.53 3.02 -1.99
CA PHE A 80 -11.86 3.41 -3.34
C PHE A 80 -13.21 4.11 -3.41
N ASP A 81 -13.21 5.32 -3.95
CA ASP A 81 -14.40 6.11 -4.23
C ASP A 81 -14.59 6.19 -5.75
N ALA A 82 -15.46 5.30 -6.26
CA ALA A 82 -15.72 5.19 -7.70
C ALA A 82 -16.37 6.47 -8.27
N ARG A 83 -17.17 7.18 -7.45
CA ARG A 83 -17.85 8.42 -7.90
C ARG A 83 -16.85 9.55 -8.14
N HIS A 84 -15.83 9.64 -7.29
CA HIS A 84 -14.83 10.70 -7.35
C HIS A 84 -13.48 10.24 -7.92
N ASN A 85 -13.39 9.00 -8.38
CA ASN A 85 -12.20 8.39 -9.01
C ASN A 85 -10.93 8.61 -8.19
N ARG A 86 -11.01 8.29 -6.88
CA ARG A 86 -9.89 8.44 -5.94
C ARG A 86 -9.73 7.21 -5.07
N ALA A 87 -8.50 6.95 -4.65
CA ALA A 87 -8.21 5.85 -3.75
C ALA A 87 -6.99 6.16 -2.87
N GLU A 88 -6.92 5.50 -1.73
CA GLU A 88 -5.78 5.54 -0.81
C GLU A 88 -4.74 4.51 -1.21
N VAL A 89 -3.46 4.85 -1.03
CA VAL A 89 -2.33 3.96 -1.28
C VAL A 89 -1.64 3.60 0.01
N GLY A 90 -1.43 2.29 0.21
CA GLY A 90 -0.57 1.74 1.26
C GLY A 90 0.57 0.94 0.65
N ILE A 91 1.75 0.99 1.27
CA ILE A 91 2.90 0.21 0.82
C ILE A 91 3.75 -0.24 2.01
N VAL A 92 4.14 -1.49 2.00
CA VAL A 92 5.09 -2.06 2.96
C VAL A 92 6.15 -2.86 2.24
N VAL A 93 7.41 -2.65 2.60
CA VAL A 93 8.57 -3.38 2.07
C VAL A 93 9.33 -4.02 3.23
N ARG A 94 9.78 -5.25 3.03
CA ARG A 94 10.64 -5.99 3.97
C ARG A 94 11.83 -5.14 4.41
N LYS A 95 12.16 -5.22 5.69
CA LYS A 95 13.23 -4.41 6.30
C LYS A 95 14.58 -4.56 5.59
N ASP A 96 14.91 -5.79 5.18
CA ASP A 96 16.17 -6.13 4.50
C ASP A 96 16.25 -5.66 3.02
N LEU A 97 15.15 -5.19 2.45
CA LEU A 97 15.06 -4.68 1.07
C LEU A 97 14.76 -3.17 1.00
N ARG A 98 14.70 -2.51 2.14
CA ARG A 98 14.51 -1.05 2.19
C ARG A 98 15.75 -0.30 1.72
N GLY A 99 15.57 0.93 1.24
CA GLY A 99 16.67 1.76 0.74
C GLY A 99 17.27 1.33 -0.60
N GLN A 100 16.68 0.33 -1.27
CA GLN A 100 17.16 -0.23 -2.54
C GLN A 100 16.29 0.16 -3.75
N GLY A 101 15.41 1.16 -3.59
CA GLY A 101 14.52 1.63 -4.66
C GLY A 101 13.30 0.76 -4.91
N VAL A 102 13.11 -0.34 -4.17
CA VAL A 102 12.00 -1.29 -4.37
C VAL A 102 10.64 -0.62 -4.21
N ALA A 103 10.46 0.15 -3.13
CA ALA A 103 9.21 0.86 -2.88
C ALA A 103 8.89 1.90 -3.95
N GLN A 104 9.91 2.63 -4.41
CA GLN A 104 9.76 3.63 -5.48
C GLN A 104 9.32 2.99 -6.80
N ALA A 105 9.94 1.88 -7.19
CA ALA A 105 9.58 1.15 -8.39
C ALA A 105 8.15 0.55 -8.29
N ALA A 106 7.82 -0.04 -7.15
CA ALA A 106 6.49 -0.59 -6.90
C ALA A 106 5.40 0.48 -6.98
N LEU A 107 5.63 1.63 -6.35
CA LEU A 107 4.70 2.75 -6.37
C LEU A 107 4.50 3.30 -7.78
N SER A 108 5.58 3.47 -8.56
CA SER A 108 5.51 3.89 -9.96
C SER A 108 4.69 2.93 -10.84
N LEU A 109 4.86 1.62 -10.65
CA LEU A 109 4.08 0.59 -11.36
C LEU A 109 2.59 0.65 -11.00
N LEU A 110 2.28 0.81 -9.71
CA LEU A 110 0.92 0.94 -9.22
C LEU A 110 0.24 2.20 -9.79
N GLU A 111 0.92 3.34 -9.74
CA GLU A 111 0.43 4.61 -10.28
C GLU A 111 0.12 4.52 -11.76
N SER A 112 1.03 3.94 -12.54
CA SER A 112 0.79 3.71 -13.97
C SER A 112 -0.46 2.86 -14.20
N HIS A 113 -0.67 1.81 -13.42
CA HIS A 113 -1.86 0.98 -13.48
C HIS A 113 -3.13 1.77 -13.12
N CYS A 114 -3.10 2.49 -12.00
CA CYS A 114 -4.25 3.26 -11.52
C CYS A 114 -4.63 4.41 -12.44
N PHE A 115 -3.64 5.13 -12.95
CA PHE A 115 -3.90 6.31 -13.78
C PHE A 115 -4.19 5.95 -15.24
N SER A 116 -3.40 5.05 -15.84
CA SER A 116 -3.53 4.76 -17.27
C SER A 116 -4.57 3.70 -17.59
N LEU A 117 -4.71 2.65 -16.74
CA LEU A 117 -5.64 1.56 -17.00
C LEU A 117 -6.98 1.75 -16.29
N LEU A 118 -6.95 2.08 -14.98
CA LEU A 118 -8.17 2.24 -14.19
C LEU A 118 -8.79 3.64 -14.29
N GLY A 119 -8.08 4.61 -14.86
CA GLY A 119 -8.58 5.97 -15.07
C GLY A 119 -8.84 6.75 -13.78
N LEU A 120 -8.14 6.42 -12.69
CA LEU A 120 -8.30 7.19 -11.46
C LEU A 120 -7.83 8.63 -11.64
N ARG A 121 -8.57 9.56 -11.04
CA ARG A 121 -8.22 11.00 -11.07
C ARG A 121 -7.11 11.29 -10.07
N GLN A 122 -7.09 10.63 -8.92
CA GLN A 122 -6.10 10.89 -7.89
C GLN A 122 -5.85 9.70 -6.97
N LEU A 123 -4.63 9.66 -6.47
CA LEU A 123 -4.20 8.78 -5.37
C LEU A 123 -3.78 9.64 -4.18
N TYR A 124 -4.03 9.14 -2.98
CA TYR A 124 -3.64 9.84 -1.76
C TYR A 124 -3.10 8.86 -0.71
N ALA A 125 -2.40 9.38 0.27
CA ALA A 125 -1.88 8.59 1.38
C ALA A 125 -1.86 9.40 2.68
N TYR A 126 -2.12 8.72 3.79
CA TYR A 126 -1.91 9.25 5.13
C TYR A 126 -0.61 8.67 5.70
N VAL A 127 0.34 9.54 6.01
CA VAL A 127 1.67 9.13 6.47
C VAL A 127 1.93 9.74 7.85
N PRO A 128 2.21 8.94 8.89
CA PRO A 128 2.57 9.48 10.19
C PRO A 128 3.70 10.50 10.07
N VAL A 129 3.58 11.63 10.75
CA VAL A 129 4.56 12.72 10.69
C VAL A 129 5.97 12.22 11.01
N GLY A 130 6.10 11.28 11.96
CA GLY A 130 7.38 10.67 12.34
C GLY A 130 7.94 9.67 11.34
N ASN A 131 7.16 9.21 10.34
CA ASN A 131 7.64 8.25 9.34
C ASN A 131 8.37 8.95 8.20
N VAL A 132 9.61 9.37 8.49
CA VAL A 132 10.46 10.13 7.55
C VAL A 132 10.71 9.35 6.24
N ALA A 133 10.89 8.03 6.33
CA ALA A 133 11.14 7.19 5.15
C ALA A 133 9.95 7.19 4.18
N SER A 134 8.73 7.03 4.70
CA SER A 134 7.51 7.05 3.89
C SER A 134 7.22 8.43 3.31
N ARG A 135 7.43 9.50 4.11
CA ARG A 135 7.29 10.88 3.62
C ARG A 135 8.23 11.16 2.44
N LYS A 136 9.51 10.74 2.55
CA LYS A 136 10.48 10.85 1.45
C LYS A 136 10.05 10.05 0.23
N LEU A 137 9.54 8.84 0.42
CA LEU A 137 9.05 7.99 -0.67
C LEU A 137 7.94 8.71 -1.46
N PHE A 138 6.88 9.16 -0.80
CA PHE A 138 5.76 9.81 -1.47
C PHE A 138 6.17 11.13 -2.12
N THR A 139 6.99 11.95 -1.46
CA THR A 139 7.52 13.18 -2.07
C THR A 139 8.33 12.88 -3.34
N SER A 140 9.22 11.87 -3.30
CA SER A 140 10.02 11.47 -4.45
C SER A 140 9.19 10.87 -5.58
N ALA A 141 8.05 10.27 -5.26
CA ALA A 141 7.08 9.76 -6.24
C ALA A 141 6.18 10.87 -6.84
N GLY A 142 6.36 12.12 -6.44
CA GLY A 142 5.62 13.27 -6.97
C GLY A 142 4.29 13.55 -6.27
N TYR A 143 4.07 12.98 -5.08
CA TYR A 143 2.95 13.39 -4.24
C TYR A 143 3.25 14.72 -3.58
N THR A 144 2.25 15.56 -3.49
CA THR A 144 2.33 16.83 -2.76
C THR A 144 1.75 16.64 -1.36
N GLU A 145 2.49 17.05 -0.34
CA GLU A 145 1.97 17.17 1.02
C GLU A 145 0.99 18.33 1.08
N ARG A 146 -0.27 18.06 1.39
CA ARG A 146 -1.37 19.05 1.39
C ARG A 146 -1.70 19.58 2.77
N GLY A 147 -1.25 18.93 3.81
CA GLY A 147 -1.48 19.36 5.17
C GLY A 147 -1.25 18.26 6.20
N ILE A 148 -1.45 18.64 7.47
CA ILE A 148 -1.32 17.75 8.62
C ILE A 148 -2.68 17.61 9.29
N LEU A 149 -3.11 16.37 9.51
CA LEU A 149 -4.28 16.02 10.29
C LEU A 149 -3.83 15.71 11.72
N LYS A 150 -4.38 16.44 12.67
CA LYS A 150 -4.03 16.33 14.09
C LYS A 150 -4.72 15.14 14.74
N ASP A 151 -4.00 14.46 15.64
CA ASP A 151 -4.52 13.35 16.45
C ASP A 151 -5.22 12.26 15.64
N TRP A 152 -4.67 11.93 14.47
CA TRP A 152 -5.33 11.12 13.48
C TRP A 152 -5.20 9.61 13.73
N ILE A 153 -4.05 9.18 14.24
CA ILE A 153 -3.77 7.75 14.52
C ILE A 153 -3.61 7.57 16.02
N ARG A 154 -4.39 6.65 16.59
CA ARG A 154 -4.24 6.26 18.00
C ARG A 154 -3.09 5.26 18.13
N VAL A 155 -2.16 5.55 19.02
CA VAL A 155 -1.03 4.69 19.40
C VAL A 155 -1.05 4.50 20.92
N GLY A 156 -1.52 3.33 21.36
CA GLY A 156 -1.74 3.07 22.78
C GLY A 156 -2.74 4.04 23.39
N THR A 157 -2.27 4.88 24.31
CA THR A 157 -3.07 5.93 24.98
C THR A 157 -2.88 7.34 24.40
N SER A 158 -2.00 7.49 23.41
CA SER A 158 -1.70 8.75 22.73
C SER A 158 -2.20 8.77 21.29
N TYR A 159 -2.06 9.92 20.64
CA TYR A 159 -2.42 10.11 19.25
C TYR A 159 -1.23 10.67 18.46
N GLN A 160 -1.18 10.33 17.19
CA GLN A 160 -0.18 10.84 16.25
C GLN A 160 -0.84 11.61 15.13
N ASP A 161 -0.15 12.67 14.70
CA ASP A 161 -0.50 13.42 13.51
C ASP A 161 -0.08 12.68 12.25
N VAL A 162 -0.81 12.89 11.15
CA VAL A 162 -0.45 12.39 9.84
C VAL A 162 -0.32 13.52 8.83
N CYS A 163 0.62 13.38 7.91
CA CYS A 163 0.69 14.17 6.70
C CYS A 163 -0.25 13.58 5.66
N PHE A 164 -1.07 14.40 5.04
CA PHE A 164 -1.90 14.04 3.90
C PHE A 164 -1.15 14.32 2.60
N PHE A 165 -0.84 13.27 1.85
CA PHE A 165 -0.20 13.32 0.54
C PHE A 165 -1.21 13.07 -0.57
N GLN A 166 -1.08 13.80 -1.68
CA GLN A 166 -1.97 13.71 -2.82
C GLN A 166 -1.18 13.76 -4.12
N LYS A 167 -1.53 12.88 -5.06
CA LYS A 167 -1.07 12.93 -6.45
C LYS A 167 -2.27 12.94 -7.39
N ILE A 168 -2.35 13.96 -8.22
CA ILE A 168 -3.43 14.14 -9.21
C ILE A 168 -2.90 13.68 -10.55
N ASN A 169 -3.70 12.89 -11.26
CA ASN A 169 -3.43 12.50 -12.63
C ASN A 169 -3.66 13.71 -13.55
N GLU A 170 -2.57 14.26 -14.06
CA GLU A 170 -2.60 15.34 -15.04
C GLU A 170 -2.80 14.73 -16.44
N LEU A 171 -4.04 14.46 -16.80
CA LEU A 171 -4.43 14.09 -18.17
C LEU A 171 -4.71 15.34 -18.99
#